data_051b86679ad85dda143998e6f0ed70ba
#
_entry.id   051b86679ad85dda143998e6f0ed70ba
#
_cell.length_a   1.000
_cell.length_b   1.000
_cell.length_c   1.000
_cell.angle_alpha   90.00
_cell.angle_beta   90.00
_cell.angle_gamma   90.00
#
_symmetry.space_group_name_H-M   'P 1'
#
loop_
_entity.id
_entity.type
_entity.pdbx_description
1 polymer ?
#
loop_
_entity_poly.entity_id
_entity_poly.type
_entity_poly.pdbx_seq_one_letter_code
_entity_poly.pdbx_strand_id
1 'polypeptide(L)'
;MGLPSCGPQLRPPEVSTGQVLQERQNQQELALKLNMERTERLFRVSSAVRLQGSELCGDGVEPFVGAMWLVQEAFPDETVVAAARVFDLGRFVKVRYVLPGSPAEAAGLQAGDEVVSIGEHPLEAPQGWGKANSRIQRLKSALEDHGERPLSLVARRDGVDLAVSIDPVKACKTRIALVNDDSVNAFTDGKTISVTTGMMRFAAGDDEMAMLLGHELGHIMLGHVNKQRGNQLIGGFFGFLLDLGIAAAGVNTGGVFTRMGANTGALVYSQAFETEADYLGLYFTARSGFDISRAPDFFRKMGIEHPSAIKDGFLSTHPSTPERAAAMENAVGEIQTKLKQGHPLVPERKADSKTVNSQ
;
A
#
# COMPACT_ATOMS: atom_id res chain seq x y z
N MET A 1 11.91 58.66 12.51
CA MET A 1 12.78 57.48 12.62
C MET A 1 12.19 56.40 11.70
N GLY A 2 12.85 56.17 10.53
CA GLY A 2 12.42 55.12 9.61
C GLY A 2 12.78 53.76 10.22
N LEU A 3 11.81 52.84 10.20
CA LEU A 3 12.09 51.43 10.55
C LEU A 3 13.14 50.91 9.59
N PRO A 4 14.20 50.19 10.05
CA PRO A 4 15.14 49.59 9.16
C PRO A 4 14.42 48.58 8.28
N SER A 5 14.59 48.68 6.95
CA SER A 5 14.08 47.74 5.97
C SER A 5 14.61 46.35 6.25
N CYS A 6 13.75 45.39 6.60
CA CYS A 6 14.08 43.97 6.73
C CYS A 6 14.22 43.28 5.37
N GLY A 7 14.65 43.99 4.34
CA GLY A 7 14.90 43.41 3.01
C GLY A 7 16.24 42.67 2.90
N PRO A 8 16.43 41.86 1.82
CA PRO A 8 17.68 41.14 1.55
C PRO A 8 18.86 42.11 1.49
N GLN A 9 19.94 41.78 2.19
CA GLN A 9 21.18 42.60 2.23
C GLN A 9 22.17 42.23 1.12
N LEU A 10 22.00 41.10 0.50
CA LEU A 10 22.86 40.60 -0.58
C LEU A 10 22.14 40.75 -1.92
N ARG A 11 22.90 41.01 -2.98
CA ARG A 11 22.42 41.10 -4.35
C ARG A 11 22.90 39.86 -5.14
N PRO A 12 22.09 38.77 -5.18
CA PRO A 12 22.44 37.63 -5.98
C PRO A 12 22.45 37.98 -7.48
N PRO A 13 23.17 37.22 -8.32
CA PRO A 13 23.11 37.37 -9.76
C PRO A 13 21.65 37.27 -10.26
N GLU A 14 21.35 38.04 -11.29
CA GLU A 14 20.01 38.01 -11.92
C GLU A 14 19.79 36.68 -12.63
N VAL A 15 18.57 36.13 -12.52
CA VAL A 15 18.16 34.89 -13.17
C VAL A 15 17.18 35.25 -14.28
N SER A 16 17.48 34.79 -15.49
CA SER A 16 16.61 35.01 -16.64
C SER A 16 15.35 34.11 -16.59
N THR A 17 14.26 34.56 -17.20
CA THR A 17 13.03 33.76 -17.34
C THR A 17 13.30 32.39 -17.98
N GLY A 18 14.20 32.34 -18.96
CA GLY A 18 14.60 31.08 -19.60
C GLY A 18 15.25 30.09 -18.63
N GLN A 19 16.14 30.57 -17.76
CA GLN A 19 16.76 29.72 -16.73
C GLN A 19 15.72 29.19 -15.72
N VAL A 20 14.77 30.02 -15.32
CA VAL A 20 13.69 29.61 -14.40
C VAL A 20 12.82 28.53 -15.05
N LEU A 21 12.46 28.67 -16.33
CA LEU A 21 11.66 27.66 -17.02
C LEU A 21 12.43 26.34 -17.19
N GLN A 22 13.70 26.39 -17.55
CA GLN A 22 14.55 25.20 -17.66
C GLN A 22 14.68 24.48 -16.32
N GLU A 23 14.93 25.24 -15.25
CA GLU A 23 15.06 24.64 -13.92
C GLU A 23 13.76 24.00 -13.44
N ARG A 24 12.61 24.61 -13.71
CA ARG A 24 11.29 24.00 -13.44
C ARG A 24 11.13 22.65 -14.16
N GLN A 25 11.53 22.56 -15.41
CA GLN A 25 11.50 21.30 -16.17
C GLN A 25 12.43 20.26 -15.55
N ASN A 26 13.66 20.65 -15.22
CA ASN A 26 14.63 19.74 -14.57
C ASN A 26 14.09 19.19 -13.24
N GLN A 27 13.50 20.04 -12.39
CA GLN A 27 12.91 19.64 -11.12
C GLN A 27 11.71 18.70 -11.33
N GLN A 28 10.85 18.98 -12.31
CA GLN A 28 9.71 18.13 -12.64
C GLN A 28 10.17 16.74 -13.12
N GLU A 29 11.16 16.68 -14.01
CA GLU A 29 11.70 15.41 -14.50
C GLU A 29 12.38 14.60 -13.37
N LEU A 30 13.12 15.29 -12.51
CA LEU A 30 13.74 14.63 -11.33
C LEU A 30 12.68 14.07 -10.38
N ALA A 31 11.63 14.84 -10.09
CA ALA A 31 10.53 14.40 -9.24
C ALA A 31 9.83 13.17 -9.80
N LEU A 32 9.58 13.12 -11.12
CA LEU A 32 9.00 11.97 -11.81
C LEU A 32 9.89 10.72 -11.67
N LYS A 33 11.20 10.85 -11.89
CA LYS A 33 12.17 9.74 -11.76
C LYS A 33 12.20 9.20 -10.34
N LEU A 34 12.35 10.08 -9.34
CA LEU A 34 12.41 9.69 -7.93
C LEU A 34 11.11 9.01 -7.45
N ASN A 35 9.95 9.52 -7.88
CA ASN A 35 8.67 8.89 -7.54
C ASN A 35 8.50 7.54 -8.23
N MET A 36 9.03 7.38 -9.45
CA MET A 36 9.01 6.08 -10.13
C MET A 36 9.92 5.06 -9.42
N GLU A 37 11.12 5.44 -9.01
CA GLU A 37 12.02 4.58 -8.22
C GLU A 37 11.37 4.12 -6.91
N ARG A 38 10.66 5.03 -6.22
CA ARG A 38 9.87 4.69 -5.02
C ARG A 38 8.75 3.70 -5.34
N THR A 39 8.05 3.92 -6.46
CA THR A 39 6.97 3.04 -6.91
C THR A 39 7.50 1.65 -7.28
N GLU A 40 8.64 1.57 -7.94
CA GLU A 40 9.32 0.30 -8.26
C GLU A 40 9.78 -0.45 -7.00
N ARG A 41 10.38 0.26 -6.03
CA ARG A 41 10.73 -0.32 -4.74
C ARG A 41 9.49 -0.87 -4.03
N LEU A 42 8.43 -0.08 -3.98
CA LEU A 42 7.17 -0.46 -3.36
C LEU A 42 6.54 -1.67 -4.07
N PHE A 43 6.54 -1.68 -5.40
CA PHE A 43 6.09 -2.82 -6.20
C PHE A 43 6.90 -4.09 -5.89
N ARG A 44 8.23 -3.99 -5.89
CA ARG A 44 9.12 -5.14 -5.65
C ARG A 44 8.91 -5.75 -4.26
N VAL A 45 8.92 -4.93 -3.21
CA VAL A 45 8.76 -5.42 -1.84
C VAL A 45 7.35 -5.96 -1.61
N SER A 46 6.31 -5.24 -2.05
CA SER A 46 4.92 -5.69 -1.90
C SER A 46 4.63 -6.96 -2.68
N SER A 47 5.23 -7.13 -3.85
CA SER A 47 5.07 -8.34 -4.64
C SER A 47 5.62 -9.57 -3.92
N ALA A 48 6.80 -9.45 -3.29
CA ALA A 48 7.37 -10.53 -2.47
C ALA A 48 6.44 -10.90 -1.30
N VAL A 49 5.94 -9.89 -0.56
CA VAL A 49 5.02 -10.08 0.58
C VAL A 49 3.71 -10.74 0.14
N ARG A 50 3.13 -10.31 -0.98
CA ARG A 50 1.87 -10.84 -1.52
C ARG A 50 2.01 -12.27 -2.06
N LEU A 51 3.10 -12.55 -2.76
CA LEU A 51 3.36 -13.86 -3.36
C LEU A 51 3.63 -14.92 -2.31
N GLN A 52 4.63 -14.70 -1.48
CA GLN A 52 5.06 -15.67 -0.46
C GLN A 52 4.05 -15.81 0.69
N GLY A 53 3.22 -14.78 0.88
CA GLY A 53 2.12 -14.79 1.84
C GLY A 53 0.81 -15.36 1.32
N SER A 54 0.70 -15.75 0.04
CA SER A 54 -0.57 -16.10 -0.61
C SER A 54 -1.39 -17.19 0.12
N GLU A 55 -0.73 -18.18 0.70
CA GLU A 55 -1.38 -19.23 1.51
C GLU A 55 -2.06 -18.68 2.79
N LEU A 56 -1.57 -17.58 3.34
CA LEU A 56 -2.17 -16.94 4.52
C LEU A 56 -3.40 -16.11 4.16
N CYS A 57 -3.64 -15.85 2.86
CA CYS A 57 -4.72 -15.00 2.38
C CYS A 57 -6.04 -15.75 2.10
N GLY A 58 -6.04 -17.09 2.19
CA GLY A 58 -7.24 -17.91 1.94
C GLY A 58 -7.87 -17.57 0.57
N ASP A 59 -9.16 -17.21 0.56
CA ASP A 59 -9.89 -16.82 -0.65
C ASP A 59 -9.55 -15.40 -1.13
N GLY A 60 -8.79 -14.63 -0.34
CA GLY A 60 -8.35 -13.27 -0.66
C GLY A 60 -7.13 -13.23 -1.58
N VAL A 61 -7.14 -14.01 -2.66
CA VAL A 61 -6.06 -14.07 -3.66
C VAL A 61 -6.53 -13.59 -5.02
N GLU A 62 -5.57 -13.19 -5.86
CA GLU A 62 -5.78 -12.78 -7.25
C GLU A 62 -4.66 -13.31 -8.15
N PRO A 63 -4.89 -13.44 -9.48
CA PRO A 63 -3.85 -13.75 -10.44
C PRO A 63 -2.77 -12.68 -10.45
N PHE A 64 -1.51 -13.09 -10.48
CA PHE A 64 -0.36 -12.19 -10.48
C PHE A 64 0.67 -12.64 -11.52
N VAL A 65 1.13 -11.68 -12.33
CA VAL A 65 2.10 -11.95 -13.39
C VAL A 65 3.50 -11.39 -13.12
N GLY A 66 3.62 -10.42 -12.21
CA GLY A 66 4.92 -9.85 -11.83
C GLY A 66 5.44 -8.76 -12.76
N ALA A 67 4.57 -8.05 -13.47
CA ALA A 67 4.95 -6.92 -14.31
C ALA A 67 4.27 -5.62 -13.84
N MET A 68 5.01 -4.52 -13.92
CA MET A 68 4.48 -3.17 -13.72
C MET A 68 4.25 -2.52 -15.07
N TRP A 69 3.04 -2.01 -15.26
CA TRP A 69 2.58 -1.41 -16.49
C TRP A 69 2.50 0.10 -16.37
N LEU A 70 2.87 0.81 -17.42
CA LEU A 70 2.86 2.26 -17.45
C LEU A 70 2.16 2.77 -18.72
N VAL A 71 1.35 3.81 -18.56
CA VAL A 71 0.67 4.51 -19.67
C VAL A 71 0.71 5.99 -19.41
N GLN A 72 0.65 6.75 -20.47
CA GLN A 72 0.69 8.21 -20.41
C GLN A 72 -0.48 8.78 -19.58
N GLU A 73 -1.67 8.20 -19.71
CA GLU A 73 -2.88 8.64 -19.02
C GLU A 73 -2.89 8.36 -17.50
N ALA A 74 -1.88 7.68 -16.98
CA ALA A 74 -1.71 7.51 -15.54
C ALA A 74 -1.15 8.77 -14.84
N PHE A 75 -0.67 9.74 -15.63
CA PHE A 75 -0.09 10.97 -15.09
C PHE A 75 -1.07 12.14 -15.17
N PRO A 76 -1.06 13.07 -14.18
CA PRO A 76 -1.83 14.29 -14.22
C PRO A 76 -1.48 15.17 -15.44
N ASP A 77 -2.42 15.99 -15.89
CA ASP A 77 -2.27 16.85 -17.09
C ASP A 77 -1.02 17.75 -17.01
N GLU A 78 -0.66 18.22 -15.82
CA GLU A 78 0.50 19.09 -15.58
C GLU A 78 1.84 18.35 -15.79
N THR A 79 1.87 17.05 -15.66
CA THR A 79 3.10 16.23 -15.72
C THR A 79 3.13 15.25 -16.88
N VAL A 80 2.01 15.03 -17.56
CA VAL A 80 1.86 13.99 -18.59
C VAL A 80 2.88 14.13 -19.72
N VAL A 81 3.16 15.36 -20.20
CA VAL A 81 4.12 15.60 -21.27
C VAL A 81 5.55 15.30 -20.81
N ALA A 82 5.91 15.70 -19.60
CA ALA A 82 7.21 15.39 -19.02
C ALA A 82 7.35 13.87 -18.77
N ALA A 83 6.31 13.23 -18.25
CA ALA A 83 6.29 11.78 -18.02
C ALA A 83 6.42 10.99 -19.33
N ALA A 84 5.72 11.40 -20.39
CA ALA A 84 5.82 10.77 -21.70
C ALA A 84 7.26 10.80 -22.23
N ARG A 85 7.95 11.93 -22.06
CA ARG A 85 9.35 12.08 -22.46
C ARG A 85 10.30 11.30 -21.57
N VAL A 86 10.14 11.39 -20.24
CA VAL A 86 11.04 10.76 -19.25
C VAL A 86 10.97 9.23 -19.33
N PHE A 87 9.79 8.67 -19.55
CA PHE A 87 9.56 7.22 -19.54
C PHE A 87 9.30 6.66 -20.93
N ASP A 88 9.50 7.47 -21.98
CA ASP A 88 9.27 7.08 -23.36
C ASP A 88 7.89 6.42 -23.57
N LEU A 89 6.82 7.13 -23.13
CA LEU A 89 5.45 6.65 -23.21
C LEU A 89 4.81 7.07 -24.51
N GLY A 90 4.27 6.10 -25.23
CA GLY A 90 3.68 6.30 -26.55
C GLY A 90 2.28 5.69 -26.67
N ARG A 91 2.08 5.10 -27.85
CA ARG A 91 0.81 4.54 -28.31
C ARG A 91 0.32 3.35 -27.48
N PHE A 92 1.25 2.52 -26.98
CA PHE A 92 0.94 1.28 -26.30
C PHE A 92 1.18 1.36 -24.79
N VAL A 93 0.76 0.34 -24.06
CA VAL A 93 1.11 0.14 -22.66
C VAL A 93 2.57 -0.25 -22.59
N LYS A 94 3.38 0.45 -21.81
CA LYS A 94 4.80 0.09 -21.62
C LYS A 94 5.00 -0.77 -20.40
N VAL A 95 5.81 -1.81 -20.52
CA VAL A 95 6.31 -2.59 -19.39
C VAL A 95 7.39 -1.76 -18.69
N ARG A 96 7.10 -1.29 -17.48
CA ARG A 96 8.05 -0.47 -16.72
C ARG A 96 9.06 -1.30 -15.95
N TYR A 97 8.58 -2.38 -15.36
CA TYR A 97 9.40 -3.25 -14.52
C TYR A 97 8.89 -4.69 -14.61
N VAL A 98 9.80 -5.65 -14.60
CA VAL A 98 9.50 -7.08 -14.50
C VAL A 98 10.19 -7.60 -13.26
N LEU A 99 9.40 -8.22 -12.37
CA LEU A 99 9.90 -8.76 -11.12
C LEU A 99 10.77 -9.99 -11.37
N PRO A 100 12.02 -10.03 -10.88
CA PRO A 100 12.86 -11.22 -11.00
C PRO A 100 12.18 -12.46 -10.41
N GLY A 101 12.28 -13.60 -11.08
CA GLY A 101 11.66 -14.87 -10.70
C GLY A 101 10.13 -14.91 -10.91
N SER A 102 9.54 -13.90 -11.56
CA SER A 102 8.09 -13.86 -11.81
C SER A 102 7.68 -14.62 -13.07
N PRO A 103 6.37 -14.94 -13.21
CA PRO A 103 5.81 -15.49 -14.44
C PRO A 103 6.10 -14.64 -15.69
N ALA A 104 6.06 -13.31 -15.56
CA ALA A 104 6.35 -12.39 -16.65
C ALA A 104 7.81 -12.51 -17.12
N GLU A 105 8.76 -12.62 -16.20
CA GLU A 105 10.17 -12.88 -16.54
C GLU A 105 10.35 -14.24 -17.21
N ALA A 106 9.76 -15.28 -16.63
CA ALA A 106 9.82 -16.66 -17.18
C ALA A 106 9.24 -16.72 -18.62
N ALA A 107 8.23 -15.90 -18.90
CA ALA A 107 7.64 -15.78 -20.25
C ALA A 107 8.49 -14.91 -21.21
N GLY A 108 9.61 -14.36 -20.76
CA GLY A 108 10.52 -13.55 -21.57
C GLY A 108 10.11 -12.08 -21.74
N LEU A 109 9.14 -11.60 -20.96
CA LEU A 109 8.78 -10.18 -20.95
C LEU A 109 9.91 -9.36 -20.31
N GLN A 110 10.18 -8.18 -20.84
CA GLN A 110 11.26 -7.31 -20.39
C GLN A 110 10.77 -5.87 -20.14
N ALA A 111 11.46 -5.17 -19.26
CA ALA A 111 11.25 -3.72 -19.11
C ALA A 111 11.57 -3.01 -20.44
N GLY A 112 10.71 -2.09 -20.85
CA GLY A 112 10.78 -1.40 -22.13
C GLY A 112 9.88 -2.00 -23.21
N ASP A 113 9.41 -3.23 -23.08
CA ASP A 113 8.46 -3.81 -24.03
C ASP A 113 7.17 -2.98 -24.08
N GLU A 114 6.58 -2.91 -25.26
CA GLU A 114 5.26 -2.32 -25.47
C GLU A 114 4.22 -3.42 -25.63
N VAL A 115 3.16 -3.39 -24.83
CA VAL A 115 2.06 -4.36 -24.95
C VAL A 115 1.06 -3.87 -25.98
N VAL A 116 1.04 -4.55 -27.11
CA VAL A 116 0.22 -4.21 -28.28
C VAL A 116 -1.20 -4.73 -28.13
N SER A 117 -1.35 -5.96 -27.62
CA SER A 117 -2.66 -6.57 -27.38
C SER A 117 -2.62 -7.58 -26.23
N ILE A 118 -3.79 -7.86 -25.65
CA ILE A 118 -4.03 -8.97 -24.74
C ILE A 118 -5.14 -9.82 -25.32
N GLY A 119 -4.84 -11.11 -25.55
CA GLY A 119 -5.71 -11.96 -26.34
C GLY A 119 -6.03 -11.29 -27.67
N GLU A 120 -7.32 -11.20 -27.99
CA GLU A 120 -7.81 -10.53 -29.20
C GLU A 120 -8.01 -9.01 -29.04
N HIS A 121 -7.77 -8.45 -27.83
CA HIS A 121 -8.06 -7.05 -27.53
C HIS A 121 -6.83 -6.17 -27.71
N PRO A 122 -6.83 -5.20 -28.65
CA PRO A 122 -5.73 -4.25 -28.82
C PRO A 122 -5.67 -3.27 -27.64
N LEU A 123 -4.44 -2.94 -27.22
CA LEU A 123 -4.16 -1.98 -26.15
C LEU A 123 -3.61 -0.65 -26.67
N GLU A 124 -4.10 -0.20 -27.83
CA GLU A 124 -3.75 1.09 -28.38
C GLU A 124 -4.39 2.26 -27.61
N ALA A 125 -3.72 3.41 -27.63
CA ALA A 125 -4.30 4.65 -27.14
C ALA A 125 -5.59 4.97 -27.90
N PRO A 126 -6.69 5.33 -27.21
CA PRO A 126 -7.88 5.83 -27.90
C PRO A 126 -7.53 7.13 -28.66
N GLN A 127 -8.12 7.32 -29.83
CA GLN A 127 -8.01 8.60 -30.52
C GLN A 127 -8.75 9.67 -29.70
N GLY A 128 -8.01 10.68 -29.23
CA GLY A 128 -8.54 11.81 -28.45
C GLY A 128 -8.24 11.69 -26.94
N TRP A 129 -7.83 12.82 -26.38
CA TRP A 129 -7.60 13.02 -24.95
C TRP A 129 -8.96 12.99 -24.21
N GLY A 130 -9.22 12.03 -23.38
CA GLY A 130 -10.43 12.07 -22.56
C GLY A 130 -10.95 10.75 -21.98
N LYS A 131 -10.28 9.63 -22.22
CA LYS A 131 -10.63 8.36 -21.55
C LYS A 131 -9.41 7.85 -20.78
N ALA A 132 -9.05 8.59 -19.74
CA ALA A 132 -8.15 8.11 -18.72
C ALA A 132 -8.58 6.70 -18.29
N ASN A 133 -7.63 5.77 -18.18
CA ASN A 133 -7.79 4.40 -17.73
C ASN A 133 -8.28 3.33 -18.71
N SER A 134 -8.64 3.63 -19.96
CA SER A 134 -9.19 2.56 -20.83
C SER A 134 -8.17 1.45 -21.13
N ARG A 135 -6.89 1.76 -21.28
CA ARG A 135 -5.83 0.76 -21.57
C ARG A 135 -5.49 -0.06 -20.33
N ILE A 136 -5.19 0.61 -19.22
CA ILE A 136 -4.90 -0.06 -17.93
C ILE A 136 -6.12 -0.83 -17.42
N GLN A 137 -7.32 -0.30 -17.60
CA GLN A 137 -8.53 -1.01 -17.20
C GLN A 137 -8.74 -2.27 -18.04
N ARG A 138 -8.53 -2.22 -19.36
CA ARG A 138 -8.60 -3.41 -20.23
C ARG A 138 -7.55 -4.45 -19.83
N LEU A 139 -6.31 -4.02 -19.53
CA LEU A 139 -5.26 -4.91 -19.05
C LEU A 139 -5.66 -5.58 -17.72
N LYS A 140 -6.18 -4.81 -16.76
CA LYS A 140 -6.67 -5.35 -15.47
C LYS A 140 -7.83 -6.31 -15.64
N SER A 141 -8.83 -5.94 -16.44
CA SER A 141 -9.97 -6.82 -16.72
C SER A 141 -9.52 -8.11 -17.38
N ALA A 142 -8.60 -8.05 -18.34
CA ALA A 142 -8.04 -9.25 -18.97
C ALA A 142 -7.31 -10.16 -17.98
N LEU A 143 -6.55 -9.58 -17.04
CA LEU A 143 -5.90 -10.34 -15.96
C LEU A 143 -6.92 -10.98 -15.01
N GLU A 144 -7.97 -10.24 -14.63
CA GLU A 144 -9.04 -10.73 -13.77
C GLU A 144 -9.88 -11.83 -14.47
N ASP A 145 -10.22 -11.64 -15.74
CA ASP A 145 -11.04 -12.58 -16.53
C ASP A 145 -10.29 -13.87 -16.87
N HIS A 146 -8.97 -13.81 -17.04
CA HIS A 146 -8.14 -15.01 -17.29
C HIS A 146 -8.04 -15.91 -16.06
N GLY A 147 -8.07 -15.36 -14.86
CA GLY A 147 -7.92 -16.12 -13.63
C GLY A 147 -6.58 -16.87 -13.61
N GLU A 148 -6.63 -18.19 -13.39
CA GLU A 148 -5.45 -19.07 -13.35
C GLU A 148 -5.03 -19.59 -14.74
N ARG A 149 -5.74 -19.20 -15.82
CA ARG A 149 -5.38 -19.63 -17.19
C ARG A 149 -4.21 -18.79 -17.73
N PRO A 150 -3.43 -19.34 -18.70
CA PRO A 150 -2.36 -18.59 -19.34
C PRO A 150 -2.87 -17.29 -19.97
N LEU A 151 -2.17 -16.18 -19.72
CA LEU A 151 -2.45 -14.88 -20.29
C LEU A 151 -1.64 -14.72 -21.58
N SER A 152 -2.31 -14.76 -22.72
CA SER A 152 -1.67 -14.49 -24.02
C SER A 152 -1.64 -12.99 -24.30
N LEU A 153 -0.47 -12.46 -24.67
CA LEU A 153 -0.31 -11.07 -25.08
C LEU A 153 0.69 -10.95 -26.26
N VAL A 154 0.61 -9.87 -26.99
CA VAL A 154 1.60 -9.49 -27.98
C VAL A 154 2.41 -8.34 -27.40
N ALA A 155 3.70 -8.57 -27.17
CA ALA A 155 4.68 -7.55 -26.79
C ALA A 155 5.45 -7.09 -28.04
N ARG A 156 5.83 -5.82 -28.09
CA ARG A 156 6.72 -5.27 -29.11
C ARG A 156 8.02 -4.85 -28.50
N ARG A 157 9.13 -5.38 -29.01
CA ARG A 157 10.51 -5.06 -28.62
C ARG A 157 11.30 -4.70 -29.85
N ASP A 158 11.92 -3.53 -29.86
CA ASP A 158 12.73 -3.02 -30.98
C ASP A 158 11.99 -3.08 -32.34
N GLY A 159 10.68 -2.81 -32.32
CA GLY A 159 9.82 -2.83 -33.51
C GLY A 159 9.33 -4.23 -33.93
N VAL A 160 9.73 -5.30 -33.24
CA VAL A 160 9.33 -6.68 -33.55
C VAL A 160 8.25 -7.16 -32.59
N ASP A 161 7.17 -7.71 -33.11
CA ASP A 161 6.08 -8.27 -32.35
C ASP A 161 6.41 -9.69 -31.87
N LEU A 162 6.28 -9.93 -30.59
CA LEU A 162 6.58 -11.18 -29.88
C LEU A 162 5.29 -11.70 -29.22
N ALA A 163 4.94 -12.95 -29.53
CA ALA A 163 3.87 -13.63 -28.80
C ALA A 163 4.40 -14.09 -27.44
N VAL A 164 3.75 -13.65 -26.38
CA VAL A 164 4.11 -13.98 -24.99
C VAL A 164 2.92 -14.62 -24.30
N SER A 165 3.16 -15.76 -23.64
CA SER A 165 2.17 -16.45 -22.80
C SER A 165 2.68 -16.49 -21.38
N ILE A 166 1.92 -15.94 -20.45
CA ILE A 166 2.28 -15.83 -19.03
C ILE A 166 1.31 -16.68 -18.22
N ASP A 167 1.82 -17.63 -17.45
CA ASP A 167 1.05 -18.45 -16.50
C ASP A 167 0.97 -17.71 -15.15
N PRO A 168 -0.18 -17.10 -14.78
CA PRO A 168 -0.28 -16.35 -13.53
C PRO A 168 -0.12 -17.25 -12.31
N VAL A 169 0.42 -16.69 -11.24
CA VAL A 169 0.47 -17.34 -9.91
C VAL A 169 -0.47 -16.61 -8.95
N LYS A 170 -0.81 -17.25 -7.83
CA LYS A 170 -1.65 -16.62 -6.79
C LYS A 170 -0.83 -15.66 -5.94
N ALA A 171 -1.36 -14.46 -5.74
CA ALA A 171 -0.86 -13.49 -4.77
C ALA A 171 -2.01 -12.96 -3.92
N CYS A 172 -1.73 -12.48 -2.72
CA CYS A 172 -2.74 -11.82 -1.90
C CYS A 172 -3.37 -10.64 -2.65
N LYS A 173 -4.70 -10.58 -2.63
CA LYS A 173 -5.47 -9.55 -3.34
C LYS A 173 -5.42 -8.23 -2.61
N THR A 174 -4.61 -7.31 -3.10
CA THR A 174 -4.57 -5.92 -2.63
C THR A 174 -3.93 -5.03 -3.67
N ARG A 175 -4.35 -3.77 -3.70
CA ARG A 175 -3.71 -2.72 -4.48
C ARG A 175 -2.69 -2.00 -3.63
N ILE A 176 -1.61 -1.54 -4.25
CA ILE A 176 -0.57 -0.76 -3.58
C ILE A 176 -0.48 0.59 -4.27
N ALA A 177 -0.47 1.66 -3.49
CA ALA A 177 -0.42 3.02 -3.99
C ALA A 177 0.66 3.84 -3.27
N LEU A 178 1.46 4.59 -4.02
CA LEU A 178 2.31 5.65 -3.49
C LEU A 178 1.48 6.94 -3.42
N VAL A 179 1.45 7.57 -2.25
CA VAL A 179 0.78 8.85 -2.01
C VAL A 179 1.82 9.94 -1.83
N ASN A 180 1.69 11.02 -2.59
CA ASN A 180 2.59 12.17 -2.47
C ASN A 180 2.20 13.01 -1.24
N ASP A 181 2.72 12.62 -0.08
CA ASP A 181 2.48 13.25 1.22
C ASP A 181 3.75 13.12 2.07
N ASP A 182 4.14 14.21 2.75
CA ASP A 182 5.37 14.26 3.54
C ASP A 182 5.27 13.60 4.93
N SER A 183 4.05 13.29 5.38
CA SER A 183 3.85 12.59 6.64
C SER A 183 4.47 11.17 6.59
N VAL A 184 4.98 10.71 7.73
CA VAL A 184 5.46 9.33 7.89
C VAL A 184 4.24 8.45 8.18
N ASN A 185 3.58 7.93 7.14
CA ASN A 185 2.34 7.16 7.29
C ASN A 185 2.17 6.08 6.22
N ALA A 186 1.47 5.01 6.60
CA ALA A 186 0.85 4.05 5.69
C ALA A 186 -0.52 3.66 6.26
N PHE A 187 -1.46 3.32 5.40
CA PHE A 187 -2.81 2.97 5.81
C PHE A 187 -3.53 2.15 4.75
N THR A 188 -4.57 1.43 5.16
CA THR A 188 -5.43 0.69 4.23
C THR A 188 -6.90 1.06 4.35
N ASP A 189 -7.61 1.03 3.23
CA ASP A 189 -9.07 1.14 3.16
C ASP A 189 -9.78 -0.24 3.18
N GLY A 190 -9.01 -1.33 3.34
CA GLY A 190 -9.45 -2.71 3.27
C GLY A 190 -9.29 -3.35 1.89
N LYS A 191 -8.79 -2.60 0.89
CA LYS A 191 -8.52 -3.07 -0.49
C LYS A 191 -7.21 -2.54 -1.05
N THR A 192 -6.82 -1.35 -0.63
CA THR A 192 -5.62 -0.66 -1.09
C THR A 192 -4.74 -0.33 0.11
N ILE A 193 -3.46 -0.63 0.01
CA ILE A 193 -2.43 -0.13 0.93
C ILE A 193 -1.84 1.12 0.32
N SER A 194 -1.97 2.24 1.02
CA SER A 194 -1.42 3.54 0.64
C SER A 194 -0.18 3.83 1.48
N VAL A 195 0.95 4.10 0.82
CA VAL A 195 2.21 4.43 1.49
C VAL A 195 2.61 5.85 1.07
N THR A 196 2.88 6.71 2.04
CA THR A 196 3.27 8.11 1.77
C THR A 196 4.72 8.22 1.32
N THR A 197 5.05 9.28 0.59
CA THR A 197 6.45 9.58 0.24
C THR A 197 7.31 9.85 1.48
N GLY A 198 6.71 10.37 2.56
CA GLY A 198 7.36 10.49 3.87
C GLY A 198 7.76 9.14 4.46
N MET A 199 6.86 8.17 4.44
CA MET A 199 7.13 6.80 4.89
C MET A 199 8.19 6.10 4.01
N MET A 200 8.17 6.33 2.69
CA MET A 200 9.21 5.78 1.80
C MET A 200 10.61 6.29 2.11
N ARG A 201 10.74 7.51 2.65
CA ARG A 201 12.02 8.07 3.13
C ARG A 201 12.39 7.54 4.51
N PHE A 202 11.39 7.33 5.36
CA PHE A 202 11.56 6.88 6.74
C PHE A 202 11.96 5.40 6.83
N ALA A 203 11.31 4.52 6.08
CA ALA A 203 11.65 3.11 5.99
C ALA A 203 12.95 2.92 5.20
N ALA A 204 14.06 2.85 5.93
CA ALA A 204 15.42 2.88 5.38
C ALA A 204 15.74 1.63 4.54
N GLY A 205 15.26 0.45 4.97
CA GLY A 205 15.50 -0.84 4.30
C GLY A 205 14.24 -1.50 3.77
N ASP A 206 14.42 -2.50 2.93
CA ASP A 206 13.31 -3.29 2.40
C ASP A 206 12.65 -4.16 3.49
N ASP A 207 13.38 -4.55 4.52
CA ASP A 207 12.86 -5.28 5.68
C ASP A 207 11.83 -4.43 6.45
N GLU A 208 12.13 -3.15 6.71
CA GLU A 208 11.21 -2.20 7.34
C GLU A 208 9.97 -1.97 6.47
N MET A 209 10.17 -1.84 5.16
CA MET A 209 9.07 -1.69 4.21
C MET A 209 8.21 -2.96 4.12
N ALA A 210 8.82 -4.14 4.12
CA ALA A 210 8.12 -5.41 4.10
C ALA A 210 7.28 -5.62 5.37
N MET A 211 7.83 -5.25 6.54
CA MET A 211 7.09 -5.31 7.80
C MET A 211 5.87 -4.38 7.79
N LEU A 212 6.04 -3.14 7.31
CA LEU A 212 4.94 -2.19 7.16
C LEU A 212 3.85 -2.75 6.25
N LEU A 213 4.24 -3.23 5.07
CA LEU A 213 3.30 -3.80 4.07
C LEU A 213 2.62 -5.08 4.59
N GLY A 214 3.35 -5.91 5.33
CA GLY A 214 2.82 -7.10 5.99
C GLY A 214 1.76 -6.75 7.04
N HIS A 215 2.01 -5.71 7.85
CA HIS A 215 1.07 -5.20 8.84
C HIS A 215 -0.22 -4.70 8.18
N GLU A 216 -0.12 -3.84 7.15
CA GLU A 216 -1.29 -3.34 6.42
C GLU A 216 -2.06 -4.47 5.72
N LEU A 217 -1.34 -5.44 5.15
CA LEU A 217 -1.95 -6.64 4.56
C LEU A 217 -2.67 -7.48 5.63
N GLY A 218 -2.11 -7.55 6.84
CA GLY A 218 -2.75 -8.17 8.01
C GLY A 218 -4.10 -7.55 8.29
N HIS A 219 -4.22 -6.22 8.31
CA HIS A 219 -5.49 -5.52 8.47
C HIS A 219 -6.52 -5.88 7.41
N ILE A 220 -6.08 -6.01 6.15
CA ILE A 220 -6.96 -6.41 5.02
C ILE A 220 -7.45 -7.84 5.21
N MET A 221 -6.53 -8.79 5.42
CA MET A 221 -6.85 -10.22 5.50
C MET A 221 -7.71 -10.57 6.71
N LEU A 222 -7.51 -9.87 7.82
CA LEU A 222 -8.30 -10.04 9.04
C LEU A 222 -9.62 -9.24 9.01
N GLY A 223 -9.83 -8.42 7.99
CA GLY A 223 -11.05 -7.62 7.82
C GLY A 223 -11.23 -6.53 8.86
N HIS A 224 -10.15 -6.01 9.45
CA HIS A 224 -10.18 -5.06 10.57
C HIS A 224 -10.91 -3.76 10.21
N VAL A 225 -10.76 -3.25 9.00
CA VAL A 225 -11.46 -2.04 8.54
C VAL A 225 -12.97 -2.18 8.61
N ASN A 226 -13.50 -3.33 8.17
CA ASN A 226 -14.94 -3.60 8.21
C ASN A 226 -15.42 -3.85 9.64
N LYS A 227 -14.64 -4.58 10.45
CA LYS A 227 -14.93 -4.82 11.87
C LYS A 227 -14.98 -3.51 12.66
N GLN A 228 -14.02 -2.60 12.41
CA GLN A 228 -13.97 -1.29 13.05
C GLN A 228 -15.18 -0.42 12.68
N ARG A 229 -15.56 -0.38 11.40
CA ARG A 229 -16.78 0.31 10.96
C ARG A 229 -18.03 -0.28 11.61
N GLY A 230 -18.11 -1.59 11.71
CA GLY A 230 -19.20 -2.28 12.43
C GLY A 230 -19.26 -1.87 13.90
N ASN A 231 -18.12 -1.85 14.59
CA ASN A 231 -18.03 -1.44 15.99
C ASN A 231 -18.43 0.03 16.20
N GLN A 232 -18.05 0.92 15.28
CA GLN A 232 -18.49 2.32 15.30
C GLN A 232 -20.00 2.46 15.17
N LEU A 233 -20.62 1.70 14.24
CA LEU A 233 -22.07 1.71 14.03
C LEU A 233 -22.81 1.19 15.26
N ILE A 234 -22.37 0.09 15.85
CA ILE A 234 -22.96 -0.49 17.06
C ILE A 234 -22.84 0.48 18.24
N GLY A 235 -21.65 1.02 18.48
CA GLY A 235 -21.43 1.99 19.55
C GLY A 235 -22.24 3.27 19.36
N GLY A 236 -22.29 3.79 18.13
CA GLY A 236 -23.12 4.94 17.75
C GLY A 236 -24.60 4.69 17.97
N PHE A 237 -25.10 3.48 17.63
CA PHE A 237 -26.50 3.11 17.85
C PHE A 237 -26.87 3.09 19.35
N PHE A 238 -26.04 2.50 20.20
CA PHE A 238 -26.29 2.55 21.65
C PHE A 238 -26.22 3.97 22.20
N GLY A 239 -25.25 4.79 21.75
CA GLY A 239 -25.20 6.22 22.10
C GLY A 239 -26.43 6.98 21.63
N PHE A 240 -26.97 6.68 20.45
CA PHE A 240 -28.20 7.28 19.93
C PHE A 240 -29.41 6.94 20.81
N LEU A 241 -29.54 5.70 21.29
CA LEU A 241 -30.62 5.33 22.22
C LEU A 241 -30.52 6.12 23.53
N LEU A 242 -29.31 6.40 24.04
CA LEU A 242 -29.10 7.26 25.20
C LEU A 242 -29.51 8.70 24.92
N ASP A 243 -29.08 9.28 23.79
CA ASP A 243 -29.48 10.64 23.38
C ASP A 243 -31.01 10.75 23.28
N LEU A 244 -31.68 9.74 22.71
CA LEU A 244 -33.13 9.68 22.58
C LEU A 244 -33.84 9.59 23.97
N GLY A 245 -33.32 8.74 24.87
CA GLY A 245 -33.85 8.61 26.21
C GLY A 245 -33.75 9.89 27.04
N ILE A 246 -32.63 10.61 26.94
CA ILE A 246 -32.39 11.89 27.62
C ILE A 246 -33.22 13.01 26.97
N ALA A 247 -33.38 13.00 25.63
CA ALA A 247 -34.25 13.94 24.93
C ALA A 247 -35.72 13.78 25.36
N ALA A 248 -36.20 12.55 25.63
CA ALA A 248 -37.53 12.28 26.16
C ALA A 248 -37.73 12.89 27.57
N ALA A 249 -36.65 13.09 28.33
CA ALA A 249 -36.64 13.81 29.60
C ALA A 249 -36.49 15.36 29.44
N GLY A 250 -36.57 15.87 28.20
CA GLY A 250 -36.53 17.31 27.90
C GLY A 250 -35.15 17.92 27.77
N VAL A 251 -34.08 17.12 27.71
CA VAL A 251 -32.71 17.60 27.58
C VAL A 251 -32.16 17.31 26.21
N ASN A 252 -31.76 18.36 25.46
CA ASN A 252 -31.12 18.18 24.15
C ASN A 252 -29.62 17.99 24.31
N THR A 253 -29.14 16.77 24.03
CA THR A 253 -27.71 16.41 24.12
C THR A 253 -26.92 16.77 22.86
N GLY A 254 -27.59 17.16 21.76
CA GLY A 254 -26.95 17.45 20.48
C GLY A 254 -26.21 16.26 19.88
N GLY A 255 -26.59 15.01 20.22
CA GLY A 255 -25.94 13.79 19.73
C GLY A 255 -24.58 13.49 20.35
N VAL A 256 -24.32 13.98 21.55
CA VAL A 256 -23.04 13.76 22.25
C VAL A 256 -22.81 12.28 22.52
N PHE A 257 -23.84 11.55 23.03
CA PHE A 257 -23.70 10.14 23.33
C PHE A 257 -23.59 9.28 22.07
N THR A 258 -24.25 9.65 20.98
CA THR A 258 -24.08 9.00 19.65
C THR A 258 -22.61 9.09 19.20
N ARG A 259 -22.02 10.29 19.22
CA ARG A 259 -20.61 10.48 18.83
C ARG A 259 -19.66 9.78 19.78
N MET A 260 -19.89 9.87 21.08
CA MET A 260 -19.06 9.22 22.09
C MET A 260 -19.13 7.69 21.98
N GLY A 261 -20.31 7.12 21.76
CA GLY A 261 -20.52 5.70 21.54
C GLY A 261 -19.83 5.20 20.27
N ALA A 262 -19.93 5.93 19.15
CA ALA A 262 -19.25 5.60 17.91
C ALA A 262 -17.71 5.61 18.09
N ASN A 263 -17.18 6.64 18.76
CA ASN A 263 -15.74 6.74 19.04
C ASN A 263 -15.28 5.61 19.97
N THR A 264 -16.02 5.29 21.03
CA THR A 264 -15.71 4.20 21.93
C THR A 264 -15.77 2.85 21.21
N GLY A 265 -16.79 2.63 20.37
CA GLY A 265 -16.91 1.43 19.55
C GLY A 265 -15.73 1.25 18.58
N ALA A 266 -15.19 2.35 18.04
CA ALA A 266 -13.98 2.31 17.21
C ALA A 266 -12.74 1.90 18.00
N LEU A 267 -12.65 2.35 19.29
CA LEU A 267 -11.44 2.19 20.11
C LEU A 267 -11.38 0.82 20.84
N VAL A 268 -12.53 0.21 21.17
CA VAL A 268 -12.61 -0.99 22.03
C VAL A 268 -11.76 -2.17 21.54
N TYR A 269 -11.54 -2.28 20.23
CA TYR A 269 -10.74 -3.37 19.65
C TYR A 269 -9.51 -2.89 18.90
N SER A 270 -9.20 -1.58 18.92
CA SER A 270 -8.10 -1.03 18.10
C SER A 270 -6.75 -1.64 18.47
N GLN A 271 -6.40 -1.72 19.75
CA GLN A 271 -5.13 -2.30 20.21
C GLN A 271 -5.05 -3.80 19.92
N ALA A 272 -6.14 -4.55 20.10
CA ALA A 272 -6.17 -5.98 19.78
C ALA A 272 -6.00 -6.22 18.27
N PHE A 273 -6.64 -5.39 17.43
CA PHE A 273 -6.49 -5.46 15.98
C PHE A 273 -5.07 -5.10 15.53
N GLU A 274 -4.44 -4.13 16.18
CA GLU A 274 -3.05 -3.78 15.91
C GLU A 274 -2.11 -4.94 16.26
N THR A 275 -2.25 -5.55 17.41
CA THR A 275 -1.44 -6.71 17.84
C THR A 275 -1.66 -7.92 16.90
N GLU A 276 -2.89 -8.13 16.44
CA GLU A 276 -3.22 -9.20 15.50
C GLU A 276 -2.62 -8.92 14.11
N ALA A 277 -2.65 -7.67 13.65
CA ALA A 277 -2.03 -7.25 12.40
C ALA A 277 -0.50 -7.32 12.47
N ASP A 278 0.11 -6.93 13.59
CA ASP A 278 1.55 -7.08 13.84
C ASP A 278 1.98 -8.55 13.75
N TYR A 279 1.24 -9.44 14.43
CA TYR A 279 1.53 -10.86 14.46
C TYR A 279 1.45 -11.48 13.06
N LEU A 280 0.35 -11.27 12.34
CA LEU A 280 0.20 -11.77 10.97
C LEU A 280 1.19 -11.10 10.00
N GLY A 281 1.47 -9.81 10.18
CA GLY A 281 2.44 -9.04 9.40
C GLY A 281 3.86 -9.59 9.50
N LEU A 282 4.29 -10.03 10.69
CA LEU A 282 5.57 -10.70 10.88
C LEU A 282 5.67 -12.01 10.11
N TYR A 283 4.57 -12.80 10.04
CA TYR A 283 4.54 -14.02 9.23
C TYR A 283 4.63 -13.73 7.74
N PHE A 284 3.90 -12.71 7.26
CA PHE A 284 4.04 -12.26 5.86
C PHE A 284 5.47 -11.86 5.52
N THR A 285 6.09 -11.08 6.39
CA THR A 285 7.47 -10.60 6.22
C THR A 285 8.48 -11.74 6.23
N ALA A 286 8.41 -12.64 7.21
CA ALA A 286 9.32 -13.77 7.33
C ALA A 286 9.20 -14.76 6.17
N ARG A 287 7.97 -15.09 5.73
CA ARG A 287 7.74 -15.95 4.56
C ARG A 287 8.33 -15.37 3.29
N SER A 288 8.40 -14.06 3.20
CA SER A 288 8.96 -13.32 2.05
C SER A 288 10.48 -13.22 2.06
N GLY A 289 11.14 -13.82 3.07
CA GLY A 289 12.58 -13.85 3.20
C GLY A 289 13.21 -12.57 3.74
N PHE A 290 12.39 -11.62 4.22
CA PHE A 290 12.89 -10.40 4.86
C PHE A 290 13.21 -10.63 6.34
N ASP A 291 14.18 -9.87 6.86
CA ASP A 291 14.60 -9.96 8.26
C ASP A 291 13.58 -9.29 9.19
N ILE A 292 12.97 -10.10 10.07
CA ILE A 292 12.02 -9.64 11.06
C ILE A 292 12.66 -9.25 12.40
N SER A 293 13.95 -9.48 12.58
CA SER A 293 14.63 -9.30 13.89
C SER A 293 14.55 -7.86 14.39
N ARG A 294 14.49 -6.89 13.48
CA ARG A 294 14.42 -5.46 13.79
C ARG A 294 13.00 -4.86 13.69
N ALA A 295 11.99 -5.67 13.49
CA ALA A 295 10.61 -5.19 13.41
C ALA A 295 10.18 -4.41 14.68
N PRO A 296 10.47 -4.87 15.92
CA PRO A 296 10.14 -4.10 17.12
C PRO A 296 10.80 -2.72 17.14
N ASP A 297 12.06 -2.60 16.68
CA ASP A 297 12.78 -1.34 16.64
C ASP A 297 12.19 -0.38 15.60
N PHE A 298 11.74 -0.89 14.47
CA PHE A 298 11.06 -0.08 13.45
C PHE A 298 9.77 0.55 14.01
N PHE A 299 8.96 -0.22 14.74
CA PHE A 299 7.74 0.31 15.36
C PHE A 299 8.03 1.29 16.52
N ARG A 300 9.09 1.05 17.30
CA ARG A 300 9.55 2.05 18.29
C ARG A 300 9.97 3.35 17.63
N LYS A 301 10.72 3.28 16.52
CA LYS A 301 11.13 4.42 15.70
C LYS A 301 9.91 5.19 15.17
N MET A 302 8.87 4.49 14.66
CA MET A 302 7.60 5.12 14.27
C MET A 302 6.91 5.84 15.44
N GLY A 303 6.90 5.24 16.63
CA GLY A 303 6.36 5.85 17.83
C GLY A 303 7.06 7.16 18.20
N ILE A 304 8.37 7.27 17.99
CA ILE A 304 9.14 8.49 18.24
C ILE A 304 8.75 9.61 17.26
N GLU A 305 8.50 9.28 16.00
CA GLU A 305 8.01 10.24 14.99
C GLU A 305 6.60 10.77 15.31
N HIS A 306 5.82 9.99 16.04
CA HIS A 306 4.47 10.33 16.45
C HIS A 306 4.30 10.31 17.97
N PRO A 307 4.91 11.24 18.74
CA PRO A 307 4.90 11.18 20.21
C PRO A 307 3.50 11.21 20.84
N SER A 308 2.52 11.83 20.17
CA SER A 308 1.12 11.81 20.58
C SER A 308 0.52 10.40 20.55
N ALA A 309 0.97 9.53 19.65
CA ALA A 309 0.52 8.14 19.56
C ALA A 309 0.99 7.29 20.75
N ILE A 310 2.11 7.68 21.40
CA ILE A 310 2.62 6.99 22.61
C ILE A 310 1.81 7.40 23.83
N LYS A 311 1.45 8.69 23.97
CA LYS A 311 0.82 9.23 25.19
C LYS A 311 -0.68 9.02 25.26
N ASP A 312 -1.38 9.23 24.16
CA ASP A 312 -2.84 9.34 24.17
C ASP A 312 -3.56 8.29 23.30
N GLY A 313 -2.85 7.55 22.45
CA GLY A 313 -3.43 6.49 21.58
C GLY A 313 -4.56 6.98 20.64
N PHE A 314 -5.03 8.20 20.84
CA PHE A 314 -6.32 8.71 20.38
C PHE A 314 -6.29 9.33 18.98
N LEU A 315 -5.12 9.73 18.48
CA LEU A 315 -4.98 10.49 17.23
C LEU A 315 -4.13 9.78 16.15
N SER A 316 -3.60 8.58 16.44
CA SER A 316 -2.85 7.77 15.49
C SER A 316 -3.73 6.68 14.89
N THR A 317 -3.59 6.43 13.59
CA THR A 317 -4.23 5.28 12.94
C THR A 317 -3.71 3.96 13.52
N HIS A 318 -2.46 3.94 14.01
CA HIS A 318 -1.77 2.76 14.55
C HIS A 318 -1.03 3.12 15.86
N PRO A 319 -1.70 3.14 17.03
CA PRO A 319 -1.06 3.48 18.29
C PRO A 319 0.10 2.54 18.62
N SER A 320 1.28 3.10 18.88
CA SER A 320 2.45 2.32 19.31
C SER A 320 2.46 2.23 20.85
N THR A 321 2.19 1.05 21.38
CA THR A 321 2.18 0.81 22.83
C THR A 321 3.30 -0.12 23.28
N PRO A 322 3.76 -0.03 24.53
CA PRO A 322 4.75 -0.97 25.09
C PRO A 322 4.31 -2.43 24.96
N GLU A 323 3.01 -2.70 25.11
CA GLU A 323 2.43 -4.04 25.00
C GLU A 323 2.57 -4.59 23.57
N ARG A 324 2.34 -3.76 22.55
CA ARG A 324 2.55 -4.14 21.12
C ARG A 324 4.01 -4.48 20.88
N ALA A 325 4.95 -3.65 21.35
CA ALA A 325 6.37 -3.89 21.18
C ALA A 325 6.81 -5.22 21.83
N ALA A 326 6.34 -5.51 23.05
CA ALA A 326 6.64 -6.75 23.74
C ALA A 326 6.00 -7.97 23.04
N ALA A 327 4.76 -7.87 22.59
CA ALA A 327 4.09 -8.93 21.83
C ALA A 327 4.82 -9.23 20.52
N MET A 328 5.33 -8.20 19.86
CA MET A 328 6.09 -8.33 18.62
C MET A 328 7.45 -9.03 18.85
N GLU A 329 8.16 -8.72 19.94
CA GLU A 329 9.40 -9.44 20.33
C GLU A 329 9.14 -10.93 20.56
N ASN A 330 8.05 -11.28 21.25
CA ASN A 330 7.65 -12.67 21.46
C ASN A 330 7.33 -13.37 20.14
N ALA A 331 6.61 -12.72 19.24
CA ALA A 331 6.27 -13.24 17.91
C ALA A 331 7.51 -13.45 17.04
N VAL A 332 8.47 -12.53 17.08
CA VAL A 332 9.78 -12.69 16.41
C VAL A 332 10.50 -13.95 16.94
N GLY A 333 10.55 -14.13 18.26
CA GLY A 333 11.14 -15.32 18.88
C GLY A 333 10.46 -16.63 18.47
N GLU A 334 9.13 -16.64 18.40
CA GLU A 334 8.31 -17.77 17.92
C GLU A 334 8.67 -18.12 16.47
N ILE A 335 8.62 -17.13 15.57
CA ILE A 335 8.88 -17.32 14.14
C ILE A 335 10.33 -17.79 13.91
N GLN A 336 11.31 -17.19 14.60
CA GLN A 336 12.70 -17.62 14.51
C GLN A 336 12.91 -19.06 14.98
N THR A 337 12.15 -19.49 16.00
CA THR A 337 12.17 -20.87 16.48
C THR A 337 11.59 -21.82 15.41
N LYS A 338 10.46 -21.47 14.82
CA LYS A 338 9.87 -22.25 13.70
C LYS A 338 10.84 -22.36 12.53
N LEU A 339 11.51 -21.26 12.15
CA LEU A 339 12.52 -21.24 11.08
C LEU A 339 13.71 -22.20 11.39
N LYS A 340 14.25 -22.14 12.61
CA LYS A 340 15.37 -23.00 13.03
C LYS A 340 14.99 -24.49 13.03
N GLN A 341 13.73 -24.80 13.32
CA GLN A 341 13.22 -26.17 13.41
C GLN A 341 12.67 -26.67 12.08
N GLY A 342 12.63 -25.84 11.02
CA GLY A 342 12.03 -26.19 9.73
C GLY A 342 10.52 -26.38 9.79
N HIS A 343 9.86 -25.78 10.78
CA HIS A 343 8.41 -25.85 10.91
C HIS A 343 7.72 -24.87 9.93
N PRO A 344 6.49 -25.17 9.50
CA PRO A 344 5.73 -24.26 8.65
C PRO A 344 5.53 -22.89 9.31
N LEU A 345 5.73 -21.81 8.55
CA LEU A 345 5.49 -20.45 9.00
C LEU A 345 3.99 -20.11 8.89
N VAL A 346 3.21 -20.66 9.82
CA VAL A 346 1.77 -20.44 9.94
C VAL A 346 1.50 -19.86 11.32
N PRO A 347 0.73 -18.74 11.44
CA PRO A 347 0.38 -18.17 12.72
C PRO A 347 -0.49 -19.11 13.56
N GLU A 348 -0.28 -19.10 14.88
CA GLU A 348 -1.12 -19.84 15.81
C GLU A 348 -2.52 -19.22 15.86
N ARG A 349 -3.56 -20.04 15.77
CA ARG A 349 -4.96 -19.61 15.88
C ARG A 349 -5.45 -19.81 17.31
N LYS A 350 -6.28 -18.89 17.81
CA LYS A 350 -7.02 -19.10 19.06
C LYS A 350 -7.83 -20.38 18.91
N ALA A 351 -7.71 -21.31 19.86
CA ALA A 351 -8.56 -22.50 19.93
C ALA A 351 -10.03 -22.06 19.93
N ASP A 352 -10.85 -22.67 19.10
CA ASP A 352 -12.28 -22.41 19.07
C ASP A 352 -12.85 -22.72 20.47
N SER A 353 -13.40 -21.71 21.14
CA SER A 353 -13.99 -21.82 22.50
C SER A 353 -15.21 -22.75 22.56
N LYS A 354 -15.57 -23.40 21.45
CA LYS A 354 -16.70 -24.35 21.37
C LYS A 354 -16.35 -25.79 21.78
N THR A 355 -15.07 -26.13 22.02
CA THR A 355 -14.66 -27.52 22.31
C THR A 355 -14.42 -27.80 23.79
N VAL A 356 -14.64 -26.85 24.69
CA VAL A 356 -14.35 -27.04 26.14
C VAL A 356 -15.59 -27.42 26.97
N ASN A 357 -16.80 -27.50 26.38
CA ASN A 357 -18.03 -27.85 27.12
C ASN A 357 -18.57 -29.28 26.83
N SER A 358 -17.71 -30.26 26.60
CA SER A 358 -18.10 -31.66 26.53
C SER A 358 -17.03 -32.58 27.13
N GLN A 359 -16.85 -32.48 28.43
CA GLN A 359 -16.38 -33.59 29.29
C GLN A 359 -17.02 -33.49 30.67
#